data_33d18fcad5ba801cae60bfd83b16b297
#
_entry.id   33d18fcad5ba801cae60bfd83b16b297
#
_cell.length_a   1.000
_cell.length_b   1.000
_cell.length_c   1.000
_cell.angle_alpha   90.00
_cell.angle_beta   90.00
_cell.angle_gamma   90.00
#
_symmetry.space_group_name_H-M   'P 1'
#
loop_
_entity.id
_entity.type
_entity.pdbx_description
1 polymer ?
#
loop_
_entity_poly.entity_id
_entity_poly.type
_entity_poly.pdbx_seq_one_letter_code
_entity_poly.pdbx_strand_id
1 'polypeptide(L)'
;MSFKLRKIVGSSLCLGCGLCEALARRDGVRMRLAENGFYEPASKNRIAKATQTELKKLCPGIRLDCIDTRETFCGPVKAAYEGWACDPHIRRTGSSG
;
A
#
# COMPACT_ATOMS: atom_id res chain seq x y z
N MET A 1 2.01 16.50 7.89
CA MET A 1 1.44 15.13 7.89
C MET A 1 0.46 14.98 9.04
N SER A 2 -0.69 14.36 8.83
CA SER A 2 -1.63 14.12 9.93
C SER A 2 -1.01 13.16 10.94
N PHE A 3 -1.40 13.28 12.19
CA PHE A 3 -0.94 12.41 13.29
C PHE A 3 -1.04 10.91 12.95
N LYS A 4 -2.06 10.53 12.20
CA LYS A 4 -2.31 9.12 11.86
C LYS A 4 -1.37 8.53 10.84
N LEU A 5 -1.03 9.26 9.78
CA LEU A 5 -0.03 8.80 8.83
C LEU A 5 1.34 8.67 9.49
N ARG A 6 1.75 9.62 10.32
CA ARG A 6 2.96 9.52 11.12
C ARG A 6 2.99 8.27 11.99
N LYS A 7 1.87 7.96 12.63
CA LYS A 7 1.77 6.79 13.52
C LYS A 7 1.91 5.49 12.72
N ILE A 8 1.27 5.40 11.55
CA ILE A 8 1.34 4.20 10.71
C ILE A 8 2.76 3.99 10.17
N VAL A 9 3.39 5.04 9.66
CA VAL A 9 4.78 4.98 9.19
C VAL A 9 5.72 4.64 10.33
N GLY A 10 5.59 5.31 11.47
CA GLY A 10 6.45 5.10 12.63
C GLY A 10 6.28 3.75 13.33
N SER A 11 5.15 3.06 13.13
CA SER A 11 4.90 1.71 13.64
C SER A 11 5.19 0.60 12.63
N SER A 12 5.80 0.93 11.50
CA SER A 12 6.11 -0.02 10.41
C SER A 12 4.89 -0.76 9.82
N LEU A 13 3.70 -0.19 9.96
CA LEU A 13 2.47 -0.73 9.38
C LEU A 13 2.21 -0.24 7.96
N CYS A 14 2.99 0.72 7.47
CA CYS A 14 2.86 1.24 6.12
C CYS A 14 3.40 0.22 5.10
N LEU A 15 2.56 -0.15 4.13
CA LEU A 15 2.93 -1.07 3.06
C LEU A 15 3.48 -0.38 1.80
N GLY A 16 3.56 0.95 1.80
CA GLY A 16 4.01 1.71 0.62
C GLY A 16 3.07 1.67 -0.58
N CYS A 17 1.78 1.39 -0.37
CA CYS A 17 0.81 1.13 -1.44
C CYS A 17 0.42 2.36 -2.29
N GLY A 18 0.80 3.58 -1.88
CA GLY A 18 0.50 4.81 -2.63
C GLY A 18 -0.91 5.39 -2.45
N LEU A 19 -1.79 4.74 -1.70
CA LEU A 19 -3.17 5.21 -1.47
C LEU A 19 -3.22 6.63 -0.87
N CYS A 20 -2.28 6.93 0.03
CA CYS A 20 -2.19 8.26 0.66
C CYS A 20 -1.94 9.37 -0.36
N GLU A 21 -1.06 9.14 -1.33
CA GLU A 21 -0.82 10.09 -2.40
C GLU A 21 -2.04 10.22 -3.31
N ALA A 22 -2.68 9.10 -3.66
CA ALA A 22 -3.86 9.11 -4.52
C ALA A 22 -5.02 9.93 -3.92
N LEU A 23 -5.31 9.76 -2.63
CA LEU A 23 -6.42 10.44 -1.96
C LEU A 23 -6.08 11.85 -1.48
N ALA A 24 -4.84 12.08 -1.03
CA ALA A 24 -4.43 13.34 -0.41
C ALA A 24 -3.39 14.13 -1.24
N ARG A 25 -3.34 13.91 -2.54
CA ARG A 25 -2.43 14.63 -3.43
C ARG A 25 -2.67 16.15 -3.40
N ARG A 26 -3.92 16.57 -3.28
CA ARG A 26 -4.31 17.98 -3.17
C ARG A 26 -3.81 18.60 -1.86
N ASP A 27 -3.70 17.81 -0.82
CA ASP A 27 -3.16 18.21 0.49
C ASP A 27 -1.62 18.15 0.53
N GLY A 28 -0.99 17.87 -0.60
CA GLY A 28 0.47 17.86 -0.72
C GLY A 28 1.14 16.57 -0.28
N VAL A 29 0.39 15.48 -0.12
CA VAL A 29 0.97 14.16 0.17
C VAL A 29 1.64 13.59 -1.07
N ARG A 30 2.88 13.13 -0.90
CA ARG A 30 3.66 12.44 -1.92
C ARG A 30 4.35 11.23 -1.32
N MET A 31 4.43 10.17 -2.09
CA MET A 31 5.27 9.04 -1.75
C MET A 31 6.74 9.40 -1.99
N ARG A 32 7.59 9.05 -1.04
CA ARG A 32 9.04 9.23 -1.16
C ARG A 32 9.76 7.96 -0.73
N LEU A 33 10.92 7.73 -1.29
CA LEU A 33 11.82 6.68 -0.83
C LEU A 33 12.46 7.14 0.49
N ALA A 34 12.28 6.36 1.55
CA ALA A 34 12.88 6.61 2.84
C ALA A 34 14.28 5.99 2.94
N GLU A 35 15.04 6.36 3.95
CA GLU A 35 16.41 5.86 4.15
C GLU A 35 16.47 4.34 4.36
N ASN A 36 15.39 3.75 4.87
CA ASN A 36 15.23 2.31 5.03
C ASN A 36 14.95 1.55 3.71
N GLY A 37 14.86 2.25 2.57
CA GLY A 37 14.60 1.67 1.26
C GLY A 37 13.12 1.44 0.93
N PHE A 38 12.20 1.81 1.82
CA PHE A 38 10.76 1.69 1.58
C PHE A 38 10.14 3.01 1.12
N TYR A 39 9.08 2.92 0.33
CA TYR A 39 8.27 4.08 -0.01
C TYR A 39 7.31 4.43 1.11
N GLU A 40 7.34 5.69 1.53
CA GLU A 40 6.52 6.21 2.61
C GLU A 40 5.83 7.52 2.21
N PRO A 41 4.60 7.79 2.69
CA PRO A 41 3.94 9.05 2.44
C PRO A 41 4.57 10.18 3.26
N ALA A 42 4.86 11.29 2.61
CA ALA A 42 5.33 12.50 3.25
C ALA A 42 4.44 13.68 2.87
N SER A 43 4.18 14.57 3.81
CA SER A 43 3.44 15.80 3.57
C SER A 43 3.96 16.93 4.47
N LYS A 44 4.03 18.11 3.90
CA LYS A 44 4.31 19.35 4.64
C LYS A 44 3.04 19.98 5.21
N ASN A 45 1.88 19.65 4.66
CA ASN A 45 0.60 20.26 4.97
C ASN A 45 -0.28 19.34 5.84
N ARG A 46 -1.27 19.93 6.48
CA ARG A 46 -2.33 19.18 7.13
C ARG A 46 -3.25 18.54 6.11
N ILE A 47 -3.59 17.28 6.32
CA ILE A 47 -4.57 16.54 5.51
C ILE A 47 -5.97 16.88 6.00
N ALA A 48 -6.89 17.15 5.07
CA ALA A 48 -8.29 17.43 5.39
C ALA A 48 -8.94 16.29 6.19
N LYS A 49 -9.83 16.63 7.12
CA LYS A 49 -10.51 15.63 7.98
C LYS A 49 -11.29 14.58 7.17
N ALA A 50 -11.94 14.99 6.09
CA ALA A 50 -12.67 14.08 5.21
C ALA A 50 -11.73 13.04 4.59
N THR A 51 -10.59 13.48 4.04
CA THR A 51 -9.56 12.60 3.49
C THR A 51 -8.96 11.68 4.54
N GLN A 52 -8.75 12.16 5.75
CA GLN A 52 -8.29 11.33 6.87
C GLN A 52 -9.28 10.22 7.20
N THR A 53 -10.57 10.51 7.14
CA THR A 53 -11.63 9.53 7.40
C THR A 53 -11.64 8.44 6.33
N GLU A 54 -11.48 8.81 5.06
CA GLU A 54 -11.37 7.84 3.96
C GLU A 54 -10.10 6.99 4.07
N LEU A 55 -8.96 7.61 4.36
CA LEU A 55 -7.72 6.88 4.58
C LEU A 55 -7.81 5.83 5.68
N LYS A 56 -8.53 6.14 6.76
CA LYS A 56 -8.77 5.16 7.83
C LYS A 56 -9.58 3.94 7.39
N LYS A 57 -10.50 4.14 6.48
CA LYS A 57 -11.35 3.05 5.98
C LYS A 57 -10.62 2.16 4.99
N LEU A 58 -9.72 2.72 4.20
CA LEU A 58 -9.11 2.08 3.04
C LEU A 58 -7.66 1.66 3.24
N CYS A 59 -6.94 2.26 4.20
CA CYS A 59 -5.53 1.97 4.41
C CYS A 59 -5.31 0.54 4.92
N PRO A 60 -4.60 -0.32 4.18
CA PRO A 60 -4.35 -1.70 4.61
C PRO A 60 -3.46 -1.80 5.86
N GLY A 61 -2.70 -0.77 6.18
CA GLY A 61 -1.93 -0.69 7.43
C GLY A 61 -2.78 -0.37 8.67
N ILE A 62 -4.04 0.07 8.48
CA ILE A 62 -4.98 0.36 9.58
C ILE A 62 -6.04 -0.73 9.69
N ARG A 63 -6.53 -1.23 8.57
CA ARG A 63 -7.71 -2.08 8.51
C ARG A 63 -7.58 -3.13 7.41
N LEU A 64 -7.89 -4.37 7.77
CA LEU A 64 -8.04 -5.49 6.87
C LEU A 64 -9.44 -6.07 7.06
N ASP A 65 -10.31 -5.88 6.09
CA ASP A 65 -11.72 -6.29 6.15
C ASP A 65 -12.01 -7.62 5.46
N CYS A 66 -11.06 -8.16 4.73
CA CYS A 66 -11.22 -9.39 3.94
C CYS A 66 -10.61 -10.58 4.69
N ILE A 67 -11.16 -10.92 5.84
CA ILE A 67 -10.75 -12.13 6.56
C ILE A 67 -11.72 -13.24 6.19
N ASP A 68 -11.29 -14.14 5.32
CA ASP A 68 -11.92 -15.44 5.11
C ASP A 68 -11.30 -16.41 6.12
N THR A 69 -12.12 -17.03 6.93
CA THR A 69 -11.68 -17.94 8.00
C THR A 69 -11.44 -19.37 7.55
N ARG A 70 -11.55 -19.66 6.24
CA ARG A 70 -11.25 -21.00 5.72
C ARG A 70 -9.77 -21.33 5.89
N GLU A 71 -9.53 -22.43 6.59
CA GLU A 71 -8.17 -22.94 6.79
C GLU A 71 -7.68 -23.63 5.52
N THR A 72 -6.69 -23.03 4.87
CA THR A 72 -5.95 -23.63 3.76
C THR A 72 -4.46 -23.38 3.98
N PHE A 73 -3.60 -24.18 3.34
CA PHE A 73 -2.15 -24.05 3.47
C PHE A 73 -1.63 -22.63 3.11
N CYS A 74 -2.22 -22.00 2.10
CA CYS A 74 -1.86 -20.66 1.65
C CYS A 74 -2.82 -19.56 2.16
N GLY A 75 -3.69 -19.85 3.12
CA GLY A 75 -4.77 -18.99 3.52
C GLY A 75 -5.95 -19.02 2.53
N PRO A 76 -6.97 -18.18 2.72
CA PRO A 76 -8.13 -18.15 1.85
C PRO A 76 -7.77 -17.64 0.46
N VAL A 77 -7.94 -18.50 -0.54
CA VAL A 77 -7.68 -18.18 -1.95
C VAL A 77 -9.01 -18.01 -2.67
N LYS A 78 -9.24 -16.83 -3.29
CA LYS A 78 -10.42 -16.56 -4.12
C LYS A 78 -10.25 -17.05 -5.54
N ALA A 79 -9.07 -16.85 -6.10
CA ALA A 79 -8.72 -17.28 -7.44
C ALA A 79 -7.20 -17.41 -7.56
N ALA A 80 -6.74 -18.30 -8.41
CA ALA A 80 -5.35 -18.46 -8.77
C ALA A 80 -5.20 -18.29 -10.28
N TYR A 81 -4.18 -17.55 -10.70
CA TYR A 81 -3.91 -17.26 -12.10
C TYR A 81 -2.45 -17.59 -12.41
N GLU A 82 -2.24 -18.13 -13.58
CA GLU A 82 -0.92 -18.25 -14.19
C GLU A 82 -0.80 -17.21 -15.29
N GLY A 83 0.34 -16.54 -15.37
CA GLY A 83 0.55 -15.51 -16.38
C GLY A 83 2.03 -15.33 -16.71
N TRP A 84 2.28 -14.78 -17.88
CA TRP A 84 3.62 -14.49 -18.36
C TRP A 84 3.62 -13.26 -19.25
N ALA A 85 4.77 -12.63 -19.41
CA ALA A 85 4.95 -11.53 -20.35
C ALA A 85 4.80 -12.01 -21.80
N CYS A 86 4.09 -11.25 -22.62
CA CYS A 86 3.97 -11.52 -24.06
C CYS A 86 5.33 -11.40 -24.77
N ASP A 87 6.15 -10.43 -24.37
CA ASP A 87 7.50 -10.25 -24.88
C ASP A 87 8.42 -11.40 -24.42
N PRO A 88 9.03 -12.16 -25.35
CA PRO A 88 9.89 -13.29 -24.99
C PRO A 88 11.15 -12.88 -24.22
N HIS A 89 11.66 -11.68 -24.43
CA HIS A 89 12.84 -11.17 -23.73
C HIS A 89 12.51 -10.87 -22.27
N ILE A 90 11.41 -10.13 -22.03
CA ILE A 90 10.92 -9.82 -20.68
C ILE A 90 10.57 -11.11 -19.94
N ARG A 91 9.90 -12.06 -20.59
CA ARG A 91 9.56 -13.37 -20.02
C ARG A 91 10.81 -14.11 -19.54
N ARG A 92 11.84 -14.12 -20.36
CA ARG A 92 13.10 -14.86 -20.09
C ARG A 92 13.86 -14.24 -18.93
N THR A 93 13.97 -12.91 -18.88
CA THR A 93 14.63 -12.20 -17.79
C THR A 93 13.85 -12.23 -16.48
N GLY A 94 12.51 -12.20 -16.55
CA GLY A 94 11.65 -12.24 -15.36
C GLY A 94 11.54 -13.63 -14.71
N SER A 95 11.68 -14.72 -15.47
CA SER A 95 11.54 -16.08 -14.93
C SER A 95 12.83 -16.67 -14.35
N SER A 96 13.94 -15.98 -14.46
CA SER A 96 15.21 -16.41 -13.85
C SER A 96 15.32 -16.14 -12.34
N GLY A 97 14.26 -15.59 -11.74
CA GLY A 97 14.18 -15.38 -10.30
C GLY A 97 14.92 -14.15 -9.81
#